data_a53d8f7456cc2fb5a398932cc516750a
#
_entry.id   a53d8f7456cc2fb5a398932cc516750a
#
_cell.length_a   1.000
_cell.length_b   1.000
_cell.length_c   1.000
_cell.angle_alpha   90.00
_cell.angle_beta   90.00
_cell.angle_gamma   90.00
#
_symmetry.space_group_name_H-M   'P 1'
#
loop_
_entity.id
_entity.type
_entity.pdbx_description
1 polymer ?
#
loop_
_entity_poly.entity_id
_entity_poly.type
_entity_poly.pdbx_seq_one_letter_code
_entity_poly.pdbx_strand_id
1 'polypeptide(L)'
;PPDYISLLMETYPEQLISSYLKGEFVNLTSGAVYTSFDRFLNKSRETIQVGDVLHVGMDFNVGKMSAVVHVKRAKGKQAHAVGEIMGALDTPAMIAAIQAKYPNHKCIIYPDASGNNRKSCNASETDISQLKEHFEVRNNAKNPFVKDRVASVQAMLCNANDERHYFINPETCPDTTESLEQQVYNKQGEPDKSHDNDHPNDALGYFIHHQYPVKRPVTRFNISR
;
A
#
# COMPACT_ATOMS: atom_id res chain seq x y z
N PRO A 1 -11.85 27.17 -2.58
CA PRO A 1 -10.94 27.56 -3.63
C PRO A 1 -11.36 26.86 -4.93
N PRO A 2 -11.25 27.51 -6.11
CA PRO A 2 -11.71 26.91 -7.38
C PRO A 2 -11.07 25.56 -7.70
N ASP A 3 -9.89 25.28 -7.16
CA ASP A 3 -9.15 24.04 -7.39
C ASP A 3 -9.48 22.91 -6.41
N TYR A 4 -10.37 23.13 -5.45
CA TYR A 4 -10.67 22.17 -4.38
C TYR A 4 -11.29 20.86 -4.91
N ILE A 5 -12.30 20.98 -5.79
CA ILE A 5 -12.99 19.83 -6.38
C ILE A 5 -12.04 19.07 -7.30
N SER A 6 -11.23 19.78 -8.11
CA SER A 6 -10.24 19.15 -8.98
C SER A 6 -9.21 18.34 -8.18
N LEU A 7 -8.71 18.90 -7.08
CA LEU A 7 -7.76 18.18 -6.20
C LEU A 7 -8.39 16.93 -5.56
N LEU A 8 -9.67 17.01 -5.16
CA LEU A 8 -10.38 15.83 -4.64
C LEU A 8 -10.50 14.74 -5.72
N MET A 9 -10.90 15.12 -6.94
CA MET A 9 -11.05 14.16 -8.04
C MET A 9 -9.72 13.50 -8.46
N GLU A 10 -8.60 14.21 -8.35
CA GLU A 10 -7.27 13.65 -8.61
C GLU A 10 -6.80 12.68 -7.51
N THR A 11 -7.22 12.90 -6.26
CA THR A 11 -6.61 12.22 -5.10
C THR A 11 -7.53 11.23 -4.39
N TYR A 12 -8.83 11.21 -4.71
CA TYR A 12 -9.80 10.32 -4.07
C TYR A 12 -10.45 9.37 -5.06
N PRO A 13 -10.82 8.15 -4.65
CA PRO A 13 -11.68 7.27 -5.43
C PRO A 13 -13.11 7.84 -5.51
N GLU A 14 -13.81 7.56 -6.61
CA GLU A 14 -15.14 8.09 -6.90
C GLU A 14 -16.15 7.87 -5.77
N GLN A 15 -16.13 6.71 -5.14
CA GLN A 15 -17.02 6.37 -4.03
C GLN A 15 -16.87 7.32 -2.82
N LEU A 16 -15.64 7.74 -2.49
CA LEU A 16 -15.42 8.70 -1.42
C LEU A 16 -15.83 10.12 -1.83
N ILE A 17 -15.69 10.48 -3.09
CA ILE A 17 -16.16 11.78 -3.60
C ILE A 17 -17.69 11.88 -3.48
N SER A 18 -18.43 10.85 -3.86
CA SER A 18 -19.88 10.80 -3.69
C SER A 18 -20.28 10.98 -2.22
N SER A 19 -19.57 10.35 -1.29
CA SER A 19 -19.80 10.51 0.14
C SER A 19 -19.50 11.93 0.64
N TYR A 20 -18.33 12.51 0.26
CA TYR A 20 -17.90 13.82 0.75
C TYR A 20 -18.63 15.00 0.11
N LEU A 21 -18.95 14.93 -1.18
CA LEU A 21 -19.59 16.04 -1.91
C LEU A 21 -21.10 15.95 -1.95
N LYS A 22 -21.66 14.75 -1.99
CA LYS A 22 -23.12 14.55 -2.12
C LYS A 22 -23.77 14.11 -0.82
N GLY A 23 -22.99 13.77 0.23
CA GLY A 23 -23.51 13.24 1.49
C GLY A 23 -24.14 11.84 1.35
N GLU A 24 -23.79 11.10 0.30
CA GLU A 24 -24.28 9.76 0.07
C GLU A 24 -23.66 8.76 1.04
N PHE A 25 -24.48 7.87 1.60
CA PHE A 25 -23.99 6.76 2.42
C PHE A 25 -23.31 5.71 1.54
N VAL A 26 -22.00 5.58 1.67
CA VAL A 26 -21.28 4.47 1.06
C VAL A 26 -21.44 3.25 1.97
N ASN A 27 -22.09 2.20 1.48
CA ASN A 27 -22.22 0.94 2.21
C ASN A 27 -20.90 0.16 2.12
N LEU A 28 -20.04 0.30 3.13
CA LEU A 28 -18.76 -0.41 3.24
C LEU A 28 -18.93 -1.81 3.91
N THR A 29 -20.14 -2.23 4.23
CA THR A 29 -20.36 -3.47 4.97
C THR A 29 -20.57 -4.72 4.10
N SER A 30 -20.54 -4.56 2.78
CA SER A 30 -20.62 -5.69 1.84
C SER A 30 -19.93 -5.36 0.53
N GLY A 31 -19.08 -6.26 0.07
CA GLY A 31 -18.42 -6.16 -1.24
C GLY A 31 -16.89 -6.07 -1.18
N ALA A 32 -16.29 -5.96 -2.34
CA ALA A 32 -14.83 -5.89 -2.49
C ALA A 32 -14.25 -4.63 -1.86
N VAL A 33 -13.06 -4.76 -1.23
CA VAL A 33 -12.31 -3.64 -0.65
C VAL A 33 -11.76 -2.75 -1.76
N TYR A 34 -11.22 -3.35 -2.83
CA TYR A 34 -10.55 -2.64 -3.92
C TYR A 34 -11.40 -2.61 -5.19
N THR A 35 -12.57 -1.99 -5.11
CA THR A 35 -13.53 -1.88 -6.24
C THR A 35 -12.98 -1.13 -7.45
N SER A 36 -11.94 -0.30 -7.27
CA SER A 36 -11.24 0.42 -8.35
C SER A 36 -10.22 -0.46 -9.09
N PHE A 37 -9.94 -1.67 -8.60
CA PHE A 37 -9.03 -2.59 -9.25
C PHE A 37 -9.69 -3.27 -10.44
N ASP A 38 -9.01 -3.28 -11.58
CA ASP A 38 -9.37 -4.03 -12.76
C ASP A 38 -8.13 -4.76 -13.28
N ARG A 39 -8.16 -6.09 -13.32
CA ARG A 39 -7.02 -6.93 -13.72
C ARG A 39 -6.47 -6.59 -15.09
N PHE A 40 -7.31 -6.15 -16.01
CA PHE A 40 -6.89 -5.83 -17.39
C PHE A 40 -6.37 -4.39 -17.50
N LEU A 41 -7.06 -3.43 -16.88
CA LEU A 41 -6.71 -2.01 -16.95
C LEU A 41 -5.54 -1.65 -16.03
N ASN A 42 -5.36 -2.33 -14.90
CA ASN A 42 -4.20 -2.17 -14.02
C ASN A 42 -3.05 -3.13 -14.35
N LYS A 43 -3.17 -3.95 -15.42
CA LYS A 43 -2.11 -4.88 -15.82
C LYS A 43 -0.87 -4.13 -16.32
N SER A 44 0.29 -4.59 -15.86
CA SER A 44 1.60 -4.12 -16.31
C SER A 44 2.43 -5.30 -16.85
N ARG A 45 3.35 -5.00 -17.76
CA ARG A 45 4.45 -5.88 -18.15
C ARG A 45 5.80 -5.32 -17.69
N GLU A 46 5.77 -4.31 -16.83
CA GLU A 46 6.99 -3.75 -16.27
C GLU A 46 7.78 -4.81 -15.52
N THR A 47 9.09 -4.72 -15.67
CA THR A 47 10.08 -5.54 -14.98
C THR A 47 11.13 -4.64 -14.35
N ILE A 48 11.92 -5.20 -13.44
CA ILE A 48 13.04 -4.49 -12.81
C ILE A 48 14.12 -4.27 -13.86
N GLN A 49 14.58 -3.03 -13.99
CA GLN A 49 15.65 -2.62 -14.89
C GLN A 49 16.93 -2.30 -14.10
N VAL A 50 18.08 -2.41 -14.76
CA VAL A 50 19.37 -2.04 -14.16
C VAL A 50 19.33 -0.60 -13.69
N GLY A 51 19.69 -0.37 -12.42
CA GLY A 51 19.67 0.96 -11.80
C GLY A 51 18.35 1.36 -11.17
N ASP A 52 17.30 0.54 -11.27
CA ASP A 52 16.06 0.80 -10.54
C ASP A 52 16.30 0.78 -9.03
N VAL A 53 15.70 1.74 -8.34
CA VAL A 53 15.52 1.72 -6.89
C VAL A 53 14.22 0.97 -6.61
N LEU A 54 14.30 -0.10 -5.84
CA LEU A 54 13.14 -0.92 -5.48
C LEU A 54 12.48 -0.38 -4.22
N HIS A 55 11.18 -0.18 -4.29
CA HIS A 55 10.34 0.26 -3.18
C HIS A 55 9.55 -0.94 -2.66
N VAL A 56 9.86 -1.38 -1.45
CA VAL A 56 9.32 -2.62 -0.86
C VAL A 56 8.34 -2.26 0.25
N GLY A 57 7.06 -2.44 0.00
CA GLY A 57 6.04 -2.43 1.05
C GLY A 57 6.08 -3.73 1.83
N MET A 58 5.96 -3.70 3.16
CA MET A 58 6.15 -4.89 4.00
C MET A 58 5.13 -4.94 5.14
N ASP A 59 4.53 -6.10 5.32
CA ASP A 59 3.66 -6.44 6.45
C ASP A 59 4.33 -7.44 7.38
N PHE A 60 4.37 -7.11 8.70
CA PHE A 60 4.93 -7.95 9.73
C PHE A 60 3.87 -8.90 10.32
N ASN A 61 3.75 -10.09 9.74
CA ASN A 61 2.95 -11.14 10.33
C ASN A 61 3.82 -12.37 10.55
N VAL A 62 4.04 -12.73 11.81
CA VAL A 62 4.93 -13.86 12.18
C VAL A 62 4.50 -15.14 11.48
N GLY A 63 5.43 -15.77 10.75
CA GLY A 63 5.18 -16.97 9.96
C GLY A 63 4.53 -16.75 8.60
N LYS A 64 4.07 -15.51 8.29
CA LYS A 64 3.38 -15.15 7.06
C LYS A 64 3.76 -13.75 6.57
N MET A 65 4.98 -13.29 6.84
CA MET A 65 5.43 -11.98 6.40
C MET A 65 5.30 -11.85 4.88
N SER A 66 4.81 -10.69 4.44
CA SER A 66 4.59 -10.38 3.03
C SER A 66 5.32 -9.11 2.63
N ALA A 67 5.92 -9.12 1.45
CA ALA A 67 6.55 -7.96 0.85
C ALA A 67 6.16 -7.84 -0.62
N VAL A 68 5.75 -6.65 -1.04
CA VAL A 68 5.46 -6.33 -2.44
C VAL A 68 6.47 -5.32 -2.93
N VAL A 69 7.12 -5.64 -4.05
CA VAL A 69 8.23 -4.88 -4.63
C VAL A 69 7.75 -4.04 -5.79
N HIS A 70 8.07 -2.76 -5.75
CA HIS A 70 7.61 -1.79 -6.73
C HIS A 70 8.77 -1.05 -7.39
N VAL A 71 8.56 -0.65 -8.64
CA VAL A 71 9.34 0.37 -9.34
C VAL A 71 8.46 1.58 -9.61
N LYS A 72 9.09 2.76 -9.65
CA LYS A 72 8.40 4.02 -9.97
C LYS A 72 8.67 4.38 -11.43
N ARG A 73 7.63 4.79 -12.15
CA ARG A 73 7.70 5.24 -13.55
C ARG A 73 7.06 6.62 -13.69
N ALA A 74 7.05 7.16 -14.91
CA ALA A 74 6.47 8.46 -15.22
C ALA A 74 6.89 9.58 -14.25
N LYS A 75 8.20 9.70 -14.01
CA LYS A 75 8.79 10.67 -13.05
C LYS A 75 8.23 10.51 -11.63
N GLY A 76 7.92 9.27 -11.24
CA GLY A 76 7.42 8.93 -9.90
C GLY A 76 5.91 9.09 -9.72
N LYS A 77 5.15 9.41 -10.76
CA LYS A 77 3.69 9.49 -10.71
C LYS A 77 3.02 8.12 -10.75
N GLN A 78 3.68 7.12 -11.33
CA GLN A 78 3.17 5.75 -11.42
C GLN A 78 4.01 4.81 -10.58
N ALA A 79 3.34 3.84 -9.94
CA ALA A 79 3.96 2.73 -9.24
C ALA A 79 3.55 1.41 -9.91
N HIS A 80 4.52 0.53 -10.13
CA HIS A 80 4.30 -0.80 -10.71
C HIS A 80 4.79 -1.86 -9.73
N ALA A 81 3.90 -2.76 -9.29
CA ALA A 81 4.29 -3.97 -8.58
C ALA A 81 4.94 -4.93 -9.59
N VAL A 82 6.19 -5.30 -9.31
CA VAL A 82 7.05 -6.08 -10.22
C VAL A 82 7.63 -7.32 -9.57
N GLY A 83 7.30 -7.57 -8.32
CA GLY A 83 7.70 -8.77 -7.58
C GLY A 83 7.07 -8.81 -6.20
N GLU A 84 7.04 -9.99 -5.64
CA GLU A 84 6.53 -10.24 -4.29
C GLU A 84 7.35 -11.32 -3.59
N ILE A 85 7.33 -11.30 -2.26
CA ILE A 85 7.89 -12.33 -1.38
C ILE A 85 6.83 -12.61 -0.33
N MET A 86 6.31 -13.84 -0.31
CA MET A 86 5.23 -14.24 0.58
C MET A 86 5.68 -15.32 1.54
N GLY A 87 5.12 -15.32 2.75
CA GLY A 87 5.28 -16.41 3.72
C GLY A 87 6.65 -16.49 4.36
N ALA A 88 7.42 -15.39 4.42
CA ALA A 88 8.68 -15.42 5.18
C ALA A 88 8.40 -15.61 6.67
N LEU A 89 9.23 -16.43 7.32
CA LEU A 89 9.02 -16.85 8.70
C LEU A 89 9.14 -15.68 9.68
N ASP A 90 10.16 -14.85 9.47
CA ASP A 90 10.55 -13.75 10.35
C ASP A 90 11.35 -12.68 9.58
N THR A 91 11.75 -11.63 10.27
CA THR A 91 12.49 -10.50 9.67
C THR A 91 13.86 -10.90 9.11
N PRO A 92 14.68 -11.73 9.77
CA PRO A 92 15.92 -12.24 9.18
C PRO A 92 15.70 -13.01 7.87
N ALA A 93 14.69 -13.87 7.82
CA ALA A 93 14.34 -14.63 6.61
C ALA A 93 13.90 -13.72 5.47
N MET A 94 13.11 -12.68 5.78
CA MET A 94 12.67 -11.68 4.80
C MET A 94 13.86 -10.86 4.26
N ILE A 95 14.78 -10.43 5.13
CA ILE A 95 16.02 -9.73 4.74
C ILE A 95 16.84 -10.61 3.78
N ALA A 96 17.08 -11.85 4.14
CA ALA A 96 17.82 -12.80 3.31
C ALA A 96 17.14 -13.02 1.94
N ALA A 97 15.82 -13.14 1.92
CA ALA A 97 15.05 -13.32 0.68
C ALA A 97 15.14 -12.09 -0.24
N ILE A 98 15.04 -10.86 0.31
CA ILE A 98 15.19 -9.63 -0.47
C ILE A 98 16.61 -9.53 -1.06
N GLN A 99 17.65 -9.78 -0.24
CA GLN A 99 19.04 -9.71 -0.67
C GLN A 99 19.35 -10.75 -1.75
N ALA A 100 18.85 -11.97 -1.59
CA ALA A 100 19.05 -13.05 -2.56
C ALA A 100 18.33 -12.78 -3.89
N LYS A 101 17.12 -12.22 -3.84
CA LYS A 101 16.30 -11.96 -5.04
C LYS A 101 16.73 -10.71 -5.79
N TYR A 102 17.26 -9.69 -5.09
CA TYR A 102 17.59 -8.37 -5.64
C TYR A 102 19.00 -7.87 -5.26
N PRO A 103 20.07 -8.66 -5.49
CA PRO A 103 21.40 -8.40 -4.95
C PRO A 103 22.03 -7.10 -5.46
N ASN A 104 21.66 -6.62 -6.66
CA ASN A 104 22.26 -5.48 -7.33
C ASN A 104 21.38 -4.22 -7.31
N HIS A 105 20.34 -4.21 -6.49
CA HIS A 105 19.41 -3.10 -6.43
C HIS A 105 19.39 -2.45 -5.05
N LYS A 106 19.33 -1.11 -5.03
CA LYS A 106 19.00 -0.38 -3.81
C LYS A 106 17.55 -0.65 -3.46
N CYS A 107 17.29 -1.19 -2.26
CA CYS A 107 15.94 -1.39 -1.73
C CYS A 107 15.63 -0.34 -0.66
N ILE A 108 14.43 0.25 -0.74
CA ILE A 108 13.87 1.13 0.28
C ILE A 108 12.63 0.43 0.84
N ILE A 109 12.63 0.16 2.15
CA ILE A 109 11.57 -0.61 2.81
C ILE A 109 10.54 0.34 3.44
N TYR A 110 9.27 0.03 3.25
CA TYR A 110 8.11 0.72 3.82
C TYR A 110 7.33 -0.27 4.69
N PRO A 111 7.76 -0.48 5.92
CA PRO A 111 7.16 -1.48 6.79
C PRO A 111 5.97 -0.95 7.55
N ASP A 112 5.17 -1.88 8.07
CA ASP A 112 4.24 -1.68 9.16
C ASP A 112 4.96 -1.06 10.38
N ALA A 113 4.35 -0.07 11.04
CA ALA A 113 4.93 0.56 12.22
C ALA A 113 4.93 -0.36 13.45
N SER A 114 4.18 -1.47 13.47
CA SER A 114 4.21 -2.47 14.56
C SER A 114 5.58 -3.11 14.73
N GLY A 115 6.41 -3.14 13.67
CA GLY A 115 7.79 -3.58 13.73
C GLY A 115 8.71 -2.75 14.64
N ASN A 116 8.24 -1.61 15.19
CA ASN A 116 8.91 -0.88 16.27
C ASN A 116 8.70 -1.52 17.67
N ASN A 117 7.76 -2.47 17.79
CA ASN A 117 7.45 -3.08 19.08
C ASN A 117 8.60 -3.97 19.54
N ARG A 118 9.02 -3.79 20.79
CA ARG A 118 10.02 -4.64 21.43
C ARG A 118 9.40 -6.01 21.73
N LYS A 119 10.15 -7.07 21.43
CA LYS A 119 9.76 -8.43 21.78
C LYS A 119 10.35 -8.78 23.15
N SER A 120 9.60 -9.51 24.00
CA SER A 120 10.07 -9.91 25.33
C SER A 120 11.29 -10.84 25.30
N CYS A 121 11.49 -11.55 24.20
CA CYS A 121 12.63 -12.46 23.99
C CYS A 121 13.91 -11.73 23.53
N ASN A 122 13.79 -10.49 22.98
CA ASN A 122 14.94 -9.67 22.60
C ASN A 122 14.57 -8.19 22.74
N ALA A 123 14.76 -7.62 23.93
CA ALA A 123 14.36 -6.25 24.26
C ALA A 123 15.23 -5.17 23.58
N SER A 124 16.40 -5.53 23.06
CA SER A 124 17.34 -4.60 22.42
C SER A 124 17.13 -4.44 20.92
N GLU A 125 16.40 -5.37 20.28
CA GLU A 125 16.18 -5.37 18.84
C GLU A 125 14.70 -5.31 18.49
N THR A 126 14.38 -4.55 17.45
CA THR A 126 13.06 -4.50 16.83
C THR A 126 13.18 -4.95 15.37
N ASP A 127 12.08 -5.39 14.76
CA ASP A 127 12.07 -5.77 13.35
C ASP A 127 12.57 -4.61 12.47
N ILE A 128 12.18 -3.37 12.81
CA ILE A 128 12.64 -2.17 12.09
C ILE A 128 14.14 -1.90 12.34
N SER A 129 14.69 -2.18 13.54
CA SER A 129 16.14 -2.01 13.76
C SER A 129 16.96 -2.98 12.91
N GLN A 130 16.53 -4.24 12.81
CA GLN A 130 17.17 -5.24 11.94
C GLN A 130 17.12 -4.84 10.45
N LEU A 131 15.97 -4.36 9.98
CA LEU A 131 15.85 -3.87 8.59
C LEU A 131 16.81 -2.71 8.30
N LYS A 132 16.99 -1.78 9.26
CA LYS A 132 17.88 -0.62 9.11
C LYS A 132 19.36 -0.95 9.01
N GLU A 133 19.77 -2.13 9.46
CA GLU A 133 21.15 -2.59 9.29
C GLU A 133 21.47 -2.94 7.83
N HIS A 134 20.45 -3.26 7.03
CA HIS A 134 20.61 -3.77 5.68
C HIS A 134 20.02 -2.86 4.60
N PHE A 135 19.02 -2.04 4.95
CA PHE A 135 18.26 -1.26 3.98
C PHE A 135 17.98 0.18 4.46
N GLU A 136 17.69 1.06 3.51
CA GLU A 136 17.01 2.31 3.83
C GLU A 136 15.57 2.01 4.23
N VAL A 137 15.15 2.43 5.43
CA VAL A 137 13.80 2.17 5.95
C VAL A 137 13.06 3.50 6.12
N ARG A 138 11.86 3.58 5.55
CA ARG A 138 10.95 4.72 5.63
C ARG A 138 9.67 4.28 6.32
N ASN A 139 9.59 4.47 7.62
CA ASN A 139 8.44 4.11 8.42
C ASN A 139 7.84 5.33 9.11
N ASN A 140 6.54 5.29 9.33
CA ASN A 140 5.83 6.24 10.17
C ASN A 140 5.98 5.84 11.65
N ALA A 141 5.82 6.82 12.57
CA ALA A 141 5.82 6.54 13.99
C ALA A 141 4.63 5.66 14.43
N LYS A 142 3.52 5.75 13.71
CA LYS A 142 2.30 4.94 13.90
C LYS A 142 1.75 4.52 12.54
N ASN A 143 1.03 3.39 12.52
CA ASN A 143 0.30 2.98 11.33
C ASN A 143 -0.75 4.02 10.95
N PRO A 144 -0.94 4.25 9.66
CA PRO A 144 -2.09 5.00 9.18
C PRO A 144 -3.38 4.26 9.53
N PHE A 145 -4.48 5.00 9.63
CA PHE A 145 -5.79 4.34 9.72
C PHE A 145 -6.01 3.44 8.50
N VAL A 146 -6.57 2.25 8.71
CA VAL A 146 -6.84 1.29 7.64
C VAL A 146 -7.61 1.92 6.48
N LYS A 147 -8.65 2.72 6.80
CA LYS A 147 -9.44 3.44 5.80
C LYS A 147 -8.64 4.42 4.94
N ASP A 148 -7.64 5.10 5.53
CA ASP A 148 -6.82 6.07 4.79
C ASP A 148 -5.81 5.33 3.89
N ARG A 149 -5.30 4.18 4.35
CA ARG A 149 -4.44 3.31 3.57
C ARG A 149 -5.20 2.70 2.37
N VAL A 150 -6.38 2.13 2.60
CA VAL A 150 -7.26 1.61 1.55
C VAL A 150 -7.64 2.71 0.56
N ALA A 151 -8.01 3.89 1.02
CA ALA A 151 -8.35 5.02 0.16
C ALA A 151 -7.18 5.44 -0.74
N SER A 152 -5.94 5.44 -0.21
CA SER A 152 -4.75 5.75 -1.00
C SER A 152 -4.50 4.71 -2.10
N VAL A 153 -4.70 3.43 -1.79
CA VAL A 153 -4.57 2.36 -2.80
C VAL A 153 -5.66 2.49 -3.86
N GLN A 154 -6.91 2.68 -3.46
CA GLN A 154 -8.04 2.85 -4.37
C GLN A 154 -7.82 4.03 -5.34
N ALA A 155 -7.37 5.19 -4.81
CA ALA A 155 -7.10 6.37 -5.64
C ALA A 155 -5.96 6.14 -6.65
N MET A 156 -4.96 5.35 -6.30
CA MET A 156 -3.88 4.98 -7.22
C MET A 156 -4.32 3.94 -8.25
N LEU A 157 -5.23 3.02 -7.87
CA LEU A 157 -5.81 2.05 -8.79
C LEU A 157 -6.69 2.73 -9.85
N CYS A 158 -7.57 3.61 -9.43
CA CYS A 158 -8.38 4.46 -10.31
C CYS A 158 -8.92 5.64 -9.50
N ASN A 159 -8.54 6.87 -9.86
CA ASN A 159 -9.07 8.08 -9.23
C ASN A 159 -10.42 8.49 -9.85
N ALA A 160 -11.03 9.54 -9.34
CA ALA A 160 -12.34 10.01 -9.80
C ALA A 160 -12.32 10.66 -11.20
N ASN A 161 -11.15 10.90 -11.77
CA ASN A 161 -10.96 11.33 -13.15
C ASN A 161 -10.78 10.14 -14.11
N ASP A 162 -10.96 8.89 -13.62
CA ASP A 162 -10.70 7.63 -14.34
C ASP A 162 -9.22 7.45 -14.74
N GLU A 163 -8.30 8.07 -13.98
CA GLU A 163 -6.87 7.92 -14.20
C GLU A 163 -6.31 6.82 -13.29
N ARG A 164 -5.43 5.99 -13.86
CA ARG A 164 -4.77 4.88 -13.18
C ARG A 164 -3.28 5.17 -13.01
N HIS A 165 -2.80 5.05 -11.79
CA HIS A 165 -1.42 5.32 -11.40
C HIS A 165 -0.73 4.15 -10.71
N TYR A 166 -1.48 3.10 -10.36
CA TYR A 166 -0.94 1.85 -9.84
C TYR A 166 -1.21 0.70 -10.79
N PHE A 167 -0.14 -0.01 -11.13
CA PHE A 167 -0.17 -1.13 -12.04
C PHE A 167 0.51 -2.34 -11.39
N ILE A 168 0.14 -3.53 -11.81
CA ILE A 168 0.68 -4.78 -11.29
C ILE A 168 1.03 -5.73 -12.43
N ASN A 169 2.15 -6.41 -12.31
CA ASN A 169 2.52 -7.51 -13.20
C ASN A 169 2.01 -8.83 -12.58
N PRO A 170 0.91 -9.40 -13.08
CA PRO A 170 0.31 -10.60 -12.48
C PRO A 170 1.16 -11.86 -12.66
N GLU A 171 2.17 -11.85 -13.54
CA GLU A 171 3.09 -12.96 -13.72
C GLU A 171 4.14 -13.02 -12.62
N THR A 172 4.52 -11.86 -12.05
CA THR A 172 5.52 -11.73 -10.97
C THR A 172 4.90 -11.41 -9.61
N CYS A 173 3.61 -11.06 -9.58
CA CYS A 173 2.85 -10.72 -8.37
C CYS A 173 1.47 -11.41 -8.38
N PRO A 174 1.41 -12.76 -8.50
CA PRO A 174 0.14 -13.48 -8.56
C PRO A 174 -0.67 -13.35 -7.27
N ASP A 175 -0.04 -13.52 -6.09
CA ASP A 175 -0.73 -13.47 -4.79
C ASP A 175 -1.28 -12.07 -4.50
N THR A 176 -0.51 -11.02 -4.79
CA THR A 176 -0.96 -9.63 -4.66
C THR A 176 -2.11 -9.32 -5.61
N THR A 177 -2.07 -9.83 -6.84
CA THR A 177 -3.16 -9.66 -7.82
C THR A 177 -4.44 -10.30 -7.33
N GLU A 178 -4.37 -11.54 -6.86
CA GLU A 178 -5.50 -12.28 -6.32
C GLU A 178 -6.07 -11.60 -5.06
N SER A 179 -5.19 -11.13 -4.18
CA SER A 179 -5.59 -10.41 -2.96
C SER A 179 -6.35 -9.11 -3.27
N LEU A 180 -5.95 -8.36 -4.29
CA LEU A 180 -6.66 -7.15 -4.73
C LEU A 180 -8.06 -7.47 -5.28
N GLU A 181 -8.25 -8.63 -5.91
CA GLU A 181 -9.55 -9.06 -6.44
C GLU A 181 -10.48 -9.62 -5.37
N GLN A 182 -9.94 -10.36 -4.41
CA GLN A 182 -10.74 -11.19 -3.53
C GLN A 182 -11.02 -10.58 -2.15
N GLN A 183 -10.23 -9.59 -1.71
CA GLN A 183 -10.43 -9.01 -0.39
C GLN A 183 -11.78 -8.30 -0.30
N VAL A 184 -12.57 -8.69 0.70
CA VAL A 184 -13.90 -8.15 0.98
C VAL A 184 -13.93 -7.43 2.32
N TYR A 185 -14.96 -6.62 2.56
CA TYR A 185 -15.21 -6.05 3.87
C TYR A 185 -15.91 -7.05 4.80
N ASN A 186 -15.52 -7.05 6.06
CA ASN A 186 -16.25 -7.75 7.12
C ASN A 186 -17.50 -6.96 7.55
N LYS A 187 -18.29 -7.56 8.48
CA LYS A 187 -19.52 -6.94 9.00
C LYS A 187 -19.30 -5.59 9.74
N GLN A 188 -18.07 -5.30 10.14
CA GLN A 188 -17.67 -4.06 10.81
C GLN A 188 -17.25 -2.97 9.82
N GLY A 189 -17.22 -3.27 8.52
CA GLY A 189 -16.74 -2.34 7.47
C GLY A 189 -15.23 -2.19 7.43
N GLU A 190 -14.49 -3.17 7.94
CA GLU A 190 -13.04 -3.27 7.83
C GLU A 190 -12.66 -4.38 6.84
N PRO A 191 -11.48 -4.31 6.17
CA PRO A 191 -11.00 -5.42 5.36
C PRO A 191 -10.99 -6.73 6.15
N ASP A 192 -11.60 -7.77 5.59
CA ASP A 192 -11.68 -9.08 6.24
C ASP A 192 -10.28 -9.73 6.26
N LYS A 193 -9.93 -10.28 7.41
CA LYS A 193 -8.64 -10.93 7.69
C LYS A 193 -8.76 -12.45 7.85
N SER A 194 -9.94 -13.01 7.58
CA SER A 194 -10.21 -14.44 7.83
C SER A 194 -9.58 -15.37 6.78
N HIS A 195 -9.17 -14.85 5.62
CA HIS A 195 -8.73 -15.64 4.46
C HIS A 195 -7.27 -15.38 4.02
N ASP A 196 -6.44 -14.75 4.87
CA ASP A 196 -5.03 -14.42 4.59
C ASP A 196 -4.80 -13.55 3.32
N ASN A 197 -5.86 -13.02 2.71
CA ASN A 197 -5.80 -12.16 1.53
C ASN A 197 -5.46 -10.70 1.88
N ASP A 198 -5.31 -10.39 3.17
CA ASP A 198 -5.01 -9.04 3.65
C ASP A 198 -3.52 -8.72 3.61
N HIS A 199 -2.64 -9.71 3.83
CA HIS A 199 -1.21 -9.48 3.99
C HIS A 199 -0.52 -8.83 2.77
N PRO A 200 -0.72 -9.30 1.51
CA PRO A 200 -0.17 -8.62 0.34
C PRO A 200 -0.73 -7.21 0.17
N ASN A 201 -2.02 -7.02 0.44
CA ASN A 201 -2.69 -5.73 0.35
C ASN A 201 -2.25 -4.75 1.45
N ASP A 202 -1.99 -5.24 2.66
CA ASP A 202 -1.40 -4.46 3.74
C ASP A 202 0.03 -4.05 3.38
N ALA A 203 0.85 -4.97 2.87
CA ALA A 203 2.21 -4.70 2.44
C ALA A 203 2.27 -3.61 1.35
N LEU A 204 1.54 -3.77 0.24
CA LEU A 204 1.49 -2.74 -0.80
C LEU A 204 0.93 -1.41 -0.28
N GLY A 205 -0.05 -1.47 0.61
CA GLY A 205 -0.71 -0.31 1.18
C GLY A 205 0.23 0.57 2.01
N TYR A 206 1.19 0.01 2.74
CA TYR A 206 2.18 0.81 3.48
C TYR A 206 3.07 1.63 2.55
N PHE A 207 3.53 1.05 1.44
CA PHE A 207 4.27 1.80 0.43
C PHE A 207 3.41 2.88 -0.22
N ILE A 208 2.23 2.51 -0.71
CA ILE A 208 1.34 3.44 -1.43
C ILE A 208 0.95 4.61 -0.52
N HIS A 209 0.49 4.35 0.70
CA HIS A 209 0.09 5.41 1.61
C HIS A 209 1.25 6.33 1.99
N HIS A 210 2.48 5.81 2.13
CA HIS A 210 3.64 6.62 2.42
C HIS A 210 4.03 7.53 1.26
N GLN A 211 3.94 7.06 0.01
CA GLN A 211 4.39 7.78 -1.17
C GLN A 211 3.29 8.63 -1.83
N TYR A 212 2.04 8.18 -1.74
CA TYR A 212 0.87 8.75 -2.41
C TYR A 212 -0.31 8.86 -1.44
N PRO A 213 -0.14 9.54 -0.29
CA PRO A 213 -1.22 9.64 0.69
C PRO A 213 -2.37 10.46 0.13
N VAL A 214 -3.59 10.03 0.41
CA VAL A 214 -4.78 10.86 0.19
C VAL A 214 -4.69 12.09 1.10
N LYS A 215 -4.63 13.27 0.50
CA LYS A 215 -4.52 14.53 1.22
C LYS A 215 -5.90 14.97 1.68
N ARG A 216 -6.16 14.94 2.99
CA ARG A 216 -7.38 15.53 3.52
C ARG A 216 -7.35 17.04 3.30
N PRO A 217 -8.40 17.63 2.70
CA PRO A 217 -8.46 19.06 2.53
C PRO A 217 -8.55 19.74 3.89
N VAL A 218 -7.60 20.63 4.17
CA VAL A 218 -7.63 21.46 5.38
C VAL A 218 -8.57 22.61 5.13
N THR A 219 -9.81 22.52 5.62
CA THR A 219 -10.76 23.64 5.61
C THR A 219 -10.30 24.64 6.67
N ARG A 220 -9.56 25.67 6.25
CA ARG A 220 -9.33 26.84 7.10
C ARG A 220 -10.62 27.68 7.10
N PHE A 221 -11.42 27.54 8.13
CA PHE A 221 -12.46 28.52 8.42
C PHE A 221 -11.78 29.80 8.91
N ASN A 222 -11.68 30.82 8.06
CA ASN A 222 -11.41 32.18 8.52
C ASN A 222 -12.67 32.66 9.24
N ILE A 223 -12.70 32.55 10.55
CA ILE A 223 -13.67 33.27 11.39
C ILE A 223 -13.14 34.70 11.43
N SER A 224 -13.60 35.53 10.51
CA SER A 224 -13.47 36.99 10.64
C SER A 224 -14.36 37.42 11.82
N ARG A 225 -13.71 37.90 12.88
CA ARG A 225 -14.36 38.63 13.99
C ARG A 225 -14.73 40.05 13.52
#